data_6075307f098ecdbbb01406838c634892
#
_entry.id   6075307f098ecdbbb01406838c634892
#
_cell.length_a   1.000
_cell.length_b   1.000
_cell.length_c   1.000
_cell.angle_alpha   90.00
_cell.angle_beta   90.00
_cell.angle_gamma   90.00
#
_symmetry.space_group_name_H-M   'P 1'
#
loop_
_entity.id
_entity.type
_entity.pdbx_description
1 polymer ?
#
loop_
_entity_poly.entity_id
_entity_poly.type
_entity_poly.pdbx_seq_one_letter_code
_entity_poly.pdbx_strand_id
1 'polypeptide(L)'
;MSLRLVAADAEKEFAQILHADNAAITQITSWIHNNLDRIQENETERDALALRIRDRLAPIRQQYLDFLKRHPQHARARVAYGSFLTHIDHRQGAIDQWKQALKTDPKNAAALNNLAIHLGTIALQTRQTRGIQEAFRALDKAIQLNPKEPLYRHNFATLLCSFRQPAARYYKIKPQQITQKAIGEYDAAIKLSPKKFEYAADRAEAFLDLTPFPHTEAIRAWQATLAIAETPDERDWAYLQTAIAHFKGEQWKHVTSTLKRMTGEHHQALAGQLRRATEAKLDEPKP
;
A
#
# COMPACT_ATOMS: atom_id res chain seq x y z
N MET A 1 -38.88 3.68 -23.17
CA MET A 1 -37.63 2.92 -22.99
C MET A 1 -37.60 2.44 -21.53
N SER A 2 -37.46 1.13 -21.26
CA SER A 2 -37.58 0.58 -19.89
C SER A 2 -36.38 1.07 -19.04
N LEU A 3 -36.62 1.49 -17.79
CA LEU A 3 -35.55 1.85 -16.81
C LEU A 3 -34.44 0.80 -16.71
N ARG A 4 -34.78 -0.47 -16.91
CA ARG A 4 -33.81 -1.58 -16.95
C ARG A 4 -32.87 -1.54 -18.17
N LEU A 5 -33.36 -1.12 -19.34
CA LEU A 5 -32.53 -0.94 -20.54
C LEU A 5 -31.53 0.21 -20.36
N VAL A 6 -31.99 1.33 -19.84
CA VAL A 6 -31.14 2.50 -19.57
C VAL A 6 -30.04 2.18 -18.53
N ALA A 7 -30.38 1.38 -17.50
CA ALA A 7 -29.38 0.95 -16.51
C ALA A 7 -28.36 -0.04 -17.12
N ALA A 8 -28.78 -0.95 -18.00
CA ALA A 8 -27.89 -1.88 -18.68
C ALA A 8 -26.94 -1.17 -19.65
N ASP A 9 -27.44 -0.15 -20.38
CA ASP A 9 -26.62 0.67 -21.27
C ASP A 9 -25.58 1.50 -20.50
N ALA A 10 -25.95 2.06 -19.33
CA ALA A 10 -25.02 2.76 -18.46
C ALA A 10 -23.90 1.85 -17.91
N GLU A 11 -24.23 0.63 -17.49
CA GLU A 11 -23.22 -0.35 -17.02
C GLU A 11 -22.29 -0.78 -18.15
N LYS A 12 -22.79 -0.94 -19.37
CA LYS A 12 -21.96 -1.26 -20.55
C LYS A 12 -21.01 -0.11 -20.89
N GLU A 13 -21.51 1.11 -20.91
CA GLU A 13 -20.69 2.29 -21.14
C GLU A 13 -19.63 2.46 -20.06
N PHE A 14 -20.00 2.32 -18.78
CA PHE A 14 -19.04 2.37 -17.68
C PHE A 14 -17.96 1.28 -17.79
N ALA A 15 -18.32 0.06 -18.20
CA ALA A 15 -17.33 -1.00 -18.44
C ALA A 15 -16.32 -0.65 -19.55
N GLN A 16 -16.75 0.07 -20.59
CA GLN A 16 -15.86 0.57 -21.65
C GLN A 16 -14.86 1.61 -21.09
N ILE A 17 -15.32 2.53 -20.26
CA ILE A 17 -14.47 3.53 -19.59
C ILE A 17 -13.43 2.83 -18.70
N LEU A 18 -13.83 1.86 -17.89
CA LEU A 18 -12.91 1.08 -17.05
C LEU A 18 -11.86 0.32 -17.89
N HIS A 19 -12.28 -0.26 -19.01
CA HIS A 19 -11.36 -0.93 -19.91
C HIS A 19 -10.31 0.05 -20.50
N ALA A 20 -10.76 1.22 -20.94
CA ALA A 20 -9.88 2.26 -21.49
C ALA A 20 -8.90 2.79 -20.40
N ASP A 21 -9.38 2.99 -19.17
CA ASP A 21 -8.59 3.41 -18.01
C ASP A 21 -7.49 2.39 -17.69
N ASN A 22 -7.87 1.13 -17.49
CA ASN A 22 -6.91 0.05 -17.21
C ASN A 22 -5.87 -0.10 -18.32
N ALA A 23 -6.28 -0.03 -19.60
CA ALA A 23 -5.37 -0.09 -20.74
C ALA A 23 -4.38 1.08 -20.75
N ALA A 24 -4.83 2.28 -20.38
CA ALA A 24 -3.97 3.45 -20.30
C ALA A 24 -2.96 3.32 -19.15
N ILE A 25 -3.38 2.89 -17.98
CA ILE A 25 -2.47 2.69 -16.84
C ILE A 25 -1.42 1.62 -17.15
N THR A 26 -1.81 0.50 -17.74
CA THR A 26 -0.87 -0.55 -18.18
C THR A 26 0.15 0.01 -19.17
N GLN A 27 -0.29 0.78 -20.15
CA GLN A 27 0.58 1.40 -21.15
C GLN A 27 1.53 2.42 -20.52
N ILE A 28 1.06 3.26 -19.59
CA ILE A 28 1.87 4.25 -18.88
C ILE A 28 2.92 3.57 -18.01
N THR A 29 2.55 2.51 -17.30
CA THR A 29 3.50 1.72 -16.50
C THR A 29 4.62 1.16 -17.37
N SER A 30 4.28 0.64 -18.55
CA SER A 30 5.26 0.17 -19.53
C SER A 30 6.17 1.31 -20.05
N TRP A 31 5.61 2.50 -20.32
CA TRP A 31 6.42 3.65 -20.76
C TRP A 31 7.41 4.09 -19.68
N ILE A 32 6.97 4.16 -18.42
CA ILE A 32 7.84 4.53 -17.29
C ILE A 32 8.95 3.48 -17.16
N HIS A 33 8.61 2.20 -17.12
CA HIS A 33 9.57 1.11 -16.97
C HIS A 33 10.63 1.12 -18.09
N ASN A 34 10.21 1.26 -19.35
CA ASN A 34 11.12 1.23 -20.50
C ASN A 34 11.99 2.48 -20.65
N ASN A 35 11.71 3.55 -19.89
CA ASN A 35 12.48 4.79 -19.96
C ASN A 35 13.06 5.19 -18.60
N LEU A 36 13.10 4.27 -17.62
CA LEU A 36 13.46 4.59 -16.24
C LEU A 36 14.81 5.30 -16.14
N ASP A 37 15.86 4.77 -16.76
CA ASP A 37 17.22 5.35 -16.74
C ASP A 37 17.25 6.75 -17.37
N ARG A 38 16.57 6.92 -18.53
CA ARG A 38 16.54 8.21 -19.23
C ARG A 38 15.84 9.30 -18.44
N ILE A 39 14.70 8.98 -17.80
CA ILE A 39 13.94 9.96 -17.01
C ILE A 39 14.60 10.29 -15.67
N GLN A 40 15.50 9.44 -15.16
CA GLN A 40 16.29 9.75 -13.98
C GLN A 40 17.39 10.75 -14.29
N GLU A 41 18.01 10.64 -15.44
CA GLU A 41 19.20 11.43 -15.82
C GLU A 41 18.88 12.69 -16.63
N ASN A 42 17.73 12.75 -17.31
CA ASN A 42 17.38 13.80 -18.27
C ASN A 42 16.01 14.42 -17.98
N GLU A 43 16.03 15.73 -17.62
CA GLU A 43 14.81 16.51 -17.32
C GLU A 43 13.90 16.64 -18.54
N THR A 44 14.46 16.86 -19.75
CA THR A 44 13.68 16.99 -20.99
C THR A 44 12.93 15.70 -21.32
N GLU A 45 13.55 14.54 -21.12
CA GLU A 45 12.91 13.24 -21.31
C GLU A 45 11.79 13.01 -20.29
N ARG A 46 11.99 13.44 -19.06
CA ARG A 46 10.99 13.41 -17.98
C ARG A 46 9.76 14.25 -18.34
N ASP A 47 9.98 15.47 -18.82
CA ASP A 47 8.91 16.40 -19.23
C ASP A 47 8.17 15.87 -20.46
N ALA A 48 8.87 15.34 -21.45
CA ALA A 48 8.26 14.71 -22.63
C ALA A 48 7.37 13.52 -22.22
N LEU A 49 7.84 12.66 -21.31
CA LEU A 49 7.05 11.55 -20.79
C LEU A 49 5.83 12.03 -20.00
N ALA A 50 5.99 13.05 -19.16
CA ALA A 50 4.89 13.64 -18.39
C ALA A 50 3.81 14.21 -19.32
N LEU A 51 4.18 14.90 -20.39
CA LEU A 51 3.27 15.39 -21.42
C LEU A 51 2.52 14.23 -22.09
N ARG A 52 3.22 13.20 -22.51
CA ARG A 52 2.64 12.00 -23.14
C ARG A 52 1.66 11.29 -22.23
N ILE A 53 1.96 11.17 -20.93
CA ILE A 53 1.07 10.60 -19.92
C ILE A 53 -0.19 11.45 -19.79
N ARG A 54 -0.03 12.76 -19.69
CA ARG A 54 -1.16 13.70 -19.59
C ARG A 54 -2.10 13.56 -20.81
N ASP A 55 -1.54 13.55 -22.01
CA ASP A 55 -2.32 13.48 -23.25
C ASP A 55 -3.02 12.11 -23.39
N ARG A 56 -2.43 11.04 -22.87
CA ARG A 56 -3.03 9.69 -22.83
C ARG A 56 -4.22 9.62 -21.85
N LEU A 57 -4.13 10.34 -20.72
CA LEU A 57 -5.16 10.31 -19.67
C LEU A 57 -6.28 11.33 -19.88
N ALA A 58 -6.05 12.42 -20.63
CA ALA A 58 -7.04 13.48 -20.83
C ALA A 58 -8.38 12.99 -21.42
N PRO A 59 -8.43 12.16 -22.48
CA PRO A 59 -9.68 11.64 -23.02
C PRO A 59 -10.43 10.74 -22.06
N ILE A 60 -9.73 9.97 -21.22
CA ILE A 60 -10.34 9.08 -20.22
C ILE A 60 -10.98 9.91 -19.12
N ARG A 61 -10.29 10.96 -18.66
CA ARG A 61 -10.87 11.94 -17.72
C ARG A 61 -12.17 12.52 -18.25
N GLN A 62 -12.20 12.90 -19.55
CA GLN A 62 -13.39 13.45 -20.17
C GLN A 62 -14.53 12.42 -20.23
N GLN A 63 -14.24 11.17 -20.55
CA GLN A 63 -15.25 10.09 -20.54
C GLN A 63 -15.88 9.91 -19.14
N TYR A 64 -15.09 9.93 -18.06
CA TYR A 64 -15.62 9.90 -16.69
C TYR A 64 -16.53 11.11 -16.40
N LEU A 65 -16.12 12.31 -16.79
CA LEU A 65 -16.89 13.53 -16.56
C LEU A 65 -18.23 13.49 -17.30
N ASP A 66 -18.23 13.10 -18.57
CA ASP A 66 -19.44 13.03 -19.41
C ASP A 66 -20.38 11.92 -18.92
N PHE A 67 -19.83 10.78 -18.50
CA PHE A 67 -20.60 9.72 -17.90
C PHE A 67 -21.26 10.15 -16.59
N LEU A 68 -20.50 10.74 -15.66
CA LEU A 68 -21.02 11.20 -14.37
C LEU A 68 -21.98 12.38 -14.47
N LYS A 69 -21.89 13.19 -15.55
CA LYS A 69 -22.90 14.23 -15.87
C LYS A 69 -24.25 13.60 -16.23
N ARG A 70 -24.26 12.51 -16.98
CA ARG A 70 -25.49 11.77 -17.37
C ARG A 70 -25.99 10.84 -16.26
N HIS A 71 -25.08 10.29 -15.46
CA HIS A 71 -25.36 9.33 -14.40
C HIS A 71 -24.81 9.79 -13.03
N PRO A 72 -25.31 10.90 -12.46
CA PRO A 72 -24.72 11.53 -11.28
C PRO A 72 -24.79 10.68 -10.01
N GLN A 73 -25.67 9.68 -9.97
CA GLN A 73 -25.85 8.77 -8.82
C GLN A 73 -25.10 7.43 -8.99
N HIS A 74 -24.26 7.30 -10.02
CA HIS A 74 -23.55 6.04 -10.28
C HIS A 74 -22.33 5.88 -9.35
N ALA A 75 -22.53 5.31 -8.17
CA ALA A 75 -21.52 5.22 -7.11
C ALA A 75 -20.24 4.52 -7.58
N ARG A 76 -20.34 3.41 -8.34
CA ARG A 76 -19.18 2.66 -8.85
C ARG A 76 -18.31 3.50 -9.78
N ALA A 77 -18.94 4.30 -10.66
CA ALA A 77 -18.19 5.20 -11.55
C ALA A 77 -17.48 6.31 -10.76
N ARG A 78 -18.11 6.83 -9.70
CA ARG A 78 -17.45 7.80 -8.82
C ARG A 78 -16.26 7.19 -8.10
N VAL A 79 -16.36 5.92 -7.65
CA VAL A 79 -15.23 5.21 -7.03
C VAL A 79 -14.08 5.06 -8.01
N ALA A 80 -14.35 4.59 -9.22
CA ALA A 80 -13.35 4.43 -10.27
C ALA A 80 -12.72 5.77 -10.67
N TYR A 81 -13.54 6.81 -10.87
CA TYR A 81 -13.03 8.15 -11.19
C TYR A 81 -12.17 8.73 -10.07
N GLY A 82 -12.53 8.50 -8.80
CA GLY A 82 -11.69 8.86 -7.67
C GLY A 82 -10.32 8.17 -7.73
N SER A 83 -10.27 6.88 -8.05
CA SER A 83 -9.01 6.13 -8.24
C SER A 83 -8.22 6.66 -9.43
N PHE A 84 -8.87 6.93 -10.57
CA PHE A 84 -8.24 7.59 -11.72
C PHE A 84 -7.59 8.93 -11.36
N LEU A 85 -8.26 9.75 -10.56
CA LEU A 85 -7.76 11.06 -10.14
C LEU A 85 -6.47 10.96 -9.30
N THR A 86 -6.23 9.84 -8.61
CA THR A 86 -4.96 9.62 -7.90
C THR A 86 -3.77 9.45 -8.86
N HIS A 87 -3.98 8.87 -10.04
CA HIS A 87 -2.93 8.71 -11.06
C HIS A 87 -2.47 10.03 -11.67
N ILE A 88 -3.31 11.07 -11.61
CA ILE A 88 -2.98 12.43 -12.08
C ILE A 88 -2.72 13.40 -10.91
N ASP A 89 -2.44 12.87 -9.72
CA ASP A 89 -2.18 13.60 -8.46
C ASP A 89 -3.28 14.62 -8.07
N HIS A 90 -4.51 14.39 -8.53
CA HIS A 90 -5.64 15.27 -8.21
C HIS A 90 -6.34 14.82 -6.91
N ARG A 91 -5.61 14.94 -5.81
CA ARG A 91 -5.93 14.33 -4.49
C ARG A 91 -7.28 14.76 -3.94
N GLN A 92 -7.54 16.06 -3.92
CA GLN A 92 -8.81 16.56 -3.39
C GLN A 92 -10.00 16.06 -4.23
N GLY A 93 -9.86 16.06 -5.56
CA GLY A 93 -10.89 15.50 -6.43
C GLY A 93 -11.17 14.02 -6.18
N ALA A 94 -10.14 13.21 -5.89
CA ALA A 94 -10.32 11.82 -5.54
C ALA A 94 -11.17 11.67 -4.26
N ILE A 95 -10.82 12.40 -3.19
CA ILE A 95 -11.59 12.43 -1.94
C ILE A 95 -13.05 12.82 -2.18
N ASP A 96 -13.27 13.86 -2.98
CA ASP A 96 -14.62 14.36 -3.27
C ASP A 96 -15.45 13.31 -4.01
N GLN A 97 -14.87 12.59 -4.97
CA GLN A 97 -15.56 11.52 -5.68
C GLN A 97 -15.92 10.35 -4.74
N TRP A 98 -15.01 9.90 -3.88
CA TRP A 98 -15.33 8.83 -2.93
C TRP A 98 -16.36 9.28 -1.89
N LYS A 99 -16.29 10.50 -1.39
CA LYS A 99 -17.31 11.07 -0.51
C LYS A 99 -18.67 11.18 -1.18
N GLN A 100 -18.73 11.56 -2.46
CA GLN A 100 -19.98 11.56 -3.21
C GLN A 100 -20.50 10.13 -3.47
N ALA A 101 -19.62 9.18 -3.77
CA ALA A 101 -20.00 7.77 -3.86
C ALA A 101 -20.65 7.25 -2.57
N LEU A 102 -20.07 7.63 -1.42
CA LEU A 102 -20.59 7.23 -0.10
C LEU A 102 -21.89 7.92 0.31
N LYS A 103 -22.23 9.09 -0.29
CA LYS A 103 -23.56 9.69 -0.11
C LYS A 103 -24.65 8.89 -0.82
N THR A 104 -24.33 8.33 -1.98
CA THR A 104 -25.25 7.52 -2.79
C THR A 104 -25.32 6.08 -2.30
N ASP A 105 -24.17 5.51 -1.98
CA ASP A 105 -24.00 4.15 -1.48
C ASP A 105 -23.12 4.14 -0.21
N PRO A 106 -23.73 4.34 0.98
CA PRO A 106 -22.99 4.36 2.25
C PRO A 106 -22.36 3.03 2.66
N LYS A 107 -22.68 1.95 1.92
CA LYS A 107 -22.14 0.60 2.12
C LYS A 107 -21.06 0.22 1.10
N ASN A 108 -20.58 1.17 0.31
CA ASN A 108 -19.52 0.92 -0.67
C ASN A 108 -18.17 0.73 0.02
N ALA A 109 -17.80 -0.52 0.25
CA ALA A 109 -16.57 -0.88 0.96
C ALA A 109 -15.31 -0.40 0.22
N ALA A 110 -15.32 -0.42 -1.13
CA ALA A 110 -14.18 0.07 -1.92
C ALA A 110 -13.99 1.58 -1.76
N ALA A 111 -15.10 2.37 -1.78
CA ALA A 111 -15.02 3.81 -1.53
C ALA A 111 -14.47 4.13 -0.13
N LEU A 112 -14.89 3.38 0.90
CA LEU A 112 -14.40 3.53 2.28
C LEU A 112 -12.91 3.23 2.36
N ASN A 113 -12.46 2.12 1.77
CA ASN A 113 -11.04 1.74 1.73
C ASN A 113 -10.20 2.80 1.03
N ASN A 114 -10.59 3.20 -0.18
CA ASN A 114 -9.82 4.17 -0.97
C ASN A 114 -9.72 5.54 -0.29
N LEU A 115 -10.83 6.01 0.26
CA LEU A 115 -10.84 7.25 1.05
C LEU A 115 -9.87 7.16 2.25
N ALA A 116 -9.89 6.04 2.98
CA ALA A 116 -9.05 5.87 4.16
C ALA A 116 -7.56 5.87 3.83
N ILE A 117 -7.16 5.11 2.80
CA ILE A 117 -5.76 5.04 2.37
C ILE A 117 -5.28 6.42 1.90
N HIS A 118 -6.11 7.13 1.14
CA HIS A 118 -5.73 8.45 0.64
C HIS A 118 -5.59 9.49 1.77
N LEU A 119 -6.49 9.47 2.76
CA LEU A 119 -6.36 10.30 3.98
C LEU A 119 -5.08 9.96 4.76
N GLY A 120 -4.73 8.67 4.87
CA GLY A 120 -3.47 8.22 5.46
C GLY A 120 -2.24 8.75 4.70
N THR A 121 -2.24 8.63 3.37
CA THR A 121 -1.15 9.14 2.52
C THR A 121 -0.95 10.65 2.69
N ILE A 122 -2.03 11.43 2.67
CA ILE A 122 -1.96 12.87 2.92
C ILE A 122 -1.41 13.16 4.32
N ALA A 123 -1.86 12.43 5.34
CA ALA A 123 -1.39 12.62 6.71
C ALA A 123 0.12 12.35 6.86
N LEU A 124 0.65 11.32 6.19
CA LEU A 124 2.09 11.02 6.15
C LEU A 124 2.88 12.14 5.46
N GLN A 125 2.43 12.60 4.31
CA GLN A 125 3.13 13.61 3.51
C GLN A 125 3.12 15.00 4.17
N THR A 126 1.99 15.37 4.76
CA THR A 126 1.84 16.68 5.42
C THR A 126 2.27 16.69 6.88
N ARG A 127 2.57 15.52 7.46
CA ARG A 127 2.81 15.32 8.90
C ARG A 127 1.62 15.78 9.77
N GLN A 128 0.42 15.86 9.20
CA GLN A 128 -0.80 16.27 9.90
C GLN A 128 -1.73 15.09 10.04
N THR A 129 -2.18 14.83 11.26
CA THR A 129 -3.11 13.72 11.56
C THR A 129 -4.58 14.07 11.36
N ARG A 130 -4.87 15.22 10.74
CA ARG A 130 -6.25 15.61 10.41
C ARG A 130 -6.87 14.59 9.46
N GLY A 131 -8.02 14.07 9.80
CA GLY A 131 -8.73 13.05 8.99
C GLY A 131 -8.33 11.60 9.29
N ILE A 132 -7.25 11.35 10.06
CA ILE A 132 -6.81 9.97 10.34
C ILE A 132 -7.85 9.15 11.12
N GLN A 133 -8.65 9.78 11.98
CA GLN A 133 -9.74 9.11 12.66
C GLN A 133 -10.89 8.74 11.69
N GLU A 134 -11.11 9.55 10.65
CA GLU A 134 -12.04 9.21 9.57
C GLU A 134 -11.53 7.98 8.81
N ALA A 135 -10.22 7.91 8.55
CA ALA A 135 -9.59 6.76 7.91
C ALA A 135 -9.74 5.46 8.72
N PHE A 136 -9.50 5.50 10.04
CA PHE A 136 -9.72 4.34 10.91
C PHE A 136 -11.18 3.85 10.84
N ARG A 137 -12.15 4.77 10.99
CA ARG A 137 -13.59 4.41 10.91
C ARG A 137 -13.97 3.84 9.55
N ALA A 138 -13.42 4.40 8.48
CA ALA A 138 -13.73 3.95 7.13
C ALA A 138 -13.23 2.53 6.87
N LEU A 139 -11.99 2.18 7.30
CA LEU A 139 -11.45 0.83 7.15
C LEU A 139 -12.15 -0.17 8.07
N ASP A 140 -12.41 0.16 9.34
CA ASP A 140 -13.23 -0.68 10.22
C ASP A 140 -14.57 -1.03 9.53
N LYS A 141 -15.24 -0.04 8.94
CA LYS A 141 -16.51 -0.25 8.24
C LYS A 141 -16.35 -1.06 6.94
N ALA A 142 -15.29 -0.81 6.17
CA ALA A 142 -15.02 -1.58 4.94
C ALA A 142 -14.83 -3.07 5.23
N ILE A 143 -14.08 -3.41 6.30
CA ILE A 143 -13.88 -4.79 6.76
C ILE A 143 -15.20 -5.43 7.21
N GLN A 144 -16.05 -4.69 7.94
CA GLN A 144 -17.36 -5.19 8.37
C GLN A 144 -18.29 -5.50 7.17
N LEU A 145 -18.23 -4.67 6.13
CA LEU A 145 -19.04 -4.81 4.93
C LEU A 145 -18.56 -5.95 4.02
N ASN A 146 -17.25 -6.15 3.94
CA ASN A 146 -16.64 -7.21 3.14
C ASN A 146 -15.48 -7.88 3.90
N PRO A 147 -15.80 -8.78 4.87
CA PRO A 147 -14.80 -9.39 5.74
C PRO A 147 -13.87 -10.39 5.03
N LYS A 148 -14.20 -10.78 3.78
CA LYS A 148 -13.41 -11.70 2.96
C LYS A 148 -12.44 -10.99 2.02
N GLU A 149 -12.41 -9.65 2.02
CA GLU A 149 -11.46 -8.89 1.21
C GLU A 149 -10.15 -8.70 2.00
N PRO A 150 -9.06 -9.38 1.62
CA PRO A 150 -7.81 -9.33 2.37
C PRO A 150 -7.15 -7.94 2.32
N LEU A 151 -7.34 -7.20 1.21
CA LEU A 151 -6.76 -5.89 1.03
C LEU A 151 -7.21 -4.88 2.10
N TYR A 152 -8.48 -4.94 2.53
CA TYR A 152 -8.97 -3.99 3.54
C TYR A 152 -8.33 -4.23 4.90
N ARG A 153 -8.11 -5.49 5.27
CA ARG A 153 -7.39 -5.86 6.49
C ARG A 153 -5.93 -5.47 6.46
N HIS A 154 -5.25 -5.74 5.35
CA HIS A 154 -3.87 -5.33 5.13
C HIS A 154 -3.73 -3.81 5.23
N ASN A 155 -4.54 -3.05 4.49
CA ASN A 155 -4.53 -1.60 4.53
C ASN A 155 -4.82 -1.04 5.93
N PHE A 156 -5.72 -1.68 6.68
CA PHE A 156 -6.01 -1.27 8.04
C PHE A 156 -4.82 -1.50 8.98
N ALA A 157 -4.17 -2.64 8.89
CA ALA A 157 -2.97 -2.96 9.66
C ALA A 157 -1.84 -1.97 9.36
N THR A 158 -1.58 -1.68 8.07
CA THR A 158 -0.58 -0.69 7.64
C THR A 158 -0.89 0.71 8.18
N LEU A 159 -2.16 1.11 8.15
CA LEU A 159 -2.57 2.41 8.71
C LEU A 159 -2.39 2.47 10.24
N LEU A 160 -2.68 1.38 10.95
CA LEU A 160 -2.46 1.27 12.40
C LEU A 160 -0.97 1.38 12.75
N CYS A 161 -0.08 0.71 12.03
CA CYS A 161 1.36 0.81 12.22
C CYS A 161 1.89 2.23 11.94
N SER A 162 1.49 2.82 10.80
CA SER A 162 1.92 4.16 10.39
C SER A 162 1.46 5.26 11.36
N PHE A 163 0.30 5.09 11.98
CA PHE A 163 -0.30 6.08 12.89
C PHE A 163 -0.56 5.50 14.29
N ARG A 164 0.40 4.75 14.83
CA ARG A 164 0.28 4.03 16.10
C ARG A 164 -0.18 4.91 17.27
N GLN A 165 0.40 6.11 17.43
CA GLN A 165 0.02 7.03 18.51
C GLN A 165 -1.38 7.65 18.32
N PRO A 166 -1.75 8.17 17.15
CA PRO A 166 -3.14 8.55 16.84
C PRO A 166 -4.14 7.42 17.03
N ALA A 167 -3.80 6.19 16.58
CA ALA A 167 -4.65 5.01 16.75
C ALA A 167 -4.84 4.65 18.24
N ALA A 168 -3.77 4.69 19.04
CA ALA A 168 -3.82 4.43 20.47
C ALA A 168 -4.79 5.38 21.19
N ARG A 169 -4.77 6.67 20.85
CA ARG A 169 -5.72 7.65 21.35
C ARG A 169 -7.16 7.39 20.89
N TYR A 170 -7.33 7.02 19.63
CA TYR A 170 -8.65 6.76 19.05
C TYR A 170 -9.32 5.52 19.67
N TYR A 171 -8.57 4.40 19.77
CA TYR A 171 -9.08 3.15 20.36
C TYR A 171 -8.97 3.09 21.89
N LYS A 172 -8.35 4.10 22.54
CA LYS A 172 -8.13 4.18 24.00
C LYS A 172 -7.37 2.96 24.56
N ILE A 173 -6.34 2.52 23.83
CA ILE A 173 -5.45 1.42 24.22
C ILE A 173 -3.98 1.86 24.08
N LYS A 174 -3.05 1.08 24.66
CA LYS A 174 -1.62 1.40 24.58
C LYS A 174 -1.07 1.24 23.15
N PRO A 175 -0.04 2.03 22.73
CA PRO A 175 0.55 1.92 21.41
C PRO A 175 1.01 0.52 21.02
N GLN A 176 1.55 -0.27 21.96
CA GLN A 176 1.90 -1.66 21.72
C GLN A 176 0.72 -2.56 21.40
N GLN A 177 -0.44 -2.29 22.00
CA GLN A 177 -1.67 -3.03 21.68
C GLN A 177 -2.19 -2.68 20.28
N ILE A 178 -1.87 -1.48 19.76
CA ILE A 178 -2.12 -1.13 18.34
C ILE A 178 -1.26 -1.99 17.41
N THR A 179 0.04 -2.14 17.70
CA THR A 179 0.91 -3.02 16.91
C THR A 179 0.41 -4.47 16.94
N GLN A 180 -0.01 -4.98 18.11
CA GLN A 180 -0.60 -6.31 18.23
C GLN A 180 -1.91 -6.45 17.44
N LYS A 181 -2.77 -5.41 17.47
CA LYS A 181 -3.99 -5.35 16.65
C LYS A 181 -3.65 -5.38 15.15
N ALA A 182 -2.64 -4.61 14.72
CA ALA A 182 -2.19 -4.60 13.33
C ALA A 182 -1.67 -5.99 12.90
N ILE A 183 -0.87 -6.66 13.71
CA ILE A 183 -0.39 -8.03 13.45
C ILE A 183 -1.59 -8.98 13.28
N GLY A 184 -2.61 -8.88 14.12
CA GLY A 184 -3.83 -9.69 14.00
C GLY A 184 -4.61 -9.44 12.70
N GLU A 185 -4.65 -8.19 12.20
CA GLU A 185 -5.27 -7.87 10.91
C GLU A 185 -4.42 -8.37 9.73
N TYR A 186 -3.08 -8.28 9.80
CA TYR A 186 -2.20 -8.91 8.82
C TYR A 186 -2.37 -10.44 8.80
N ASP A 187 -2.45 -11.10 9.96
CA ASP A 187 -2.73 -12.54 10.04
C ASP A 187 -4.04 -12.91 9.34
N ALA A 188 -5.07 -12.09 9.54
CA ALA A 188 -6.36 -12.31 8.89
C ALA A 188 -6.29 -12.08 7.36
N ALA A 189 -5.49 -11.11 6.89
CA ALA A 189 -5.24 -10.88 5.46
C ALA A 189 -4.47 -12.06 4.84
N ILE A 190 -3.41 -12.53 5.49
CA ILE A 190 -2.59 -13.68 5.05
C ILE A 190 -3.44 -14.95 4.98
N LYS A 191 -4.32 -15.19 5.95
CA LYS A 191 -5.24 -16.34 5.91
C LYS A 191 -6.13 -16.33 4.68
N LEU A 192 -6.52 -15.15 4.18
CA LEU A 192 -7.35 -15.00 2.97
C LEU A 192 -6.51 -15.03 1.69
N SER A 193 -5.24 -14.63 1.75
CA SER A 193 -4.30 -14.60 0.61
C SER A 193 -2.90 -15.05 1.03
N PRO A 194 -2.68 -16.37 1.22
CA PRO A 194 -1.46 -16.89 1.87
C PRO A 194 -0.17 -16.78 1.05
N LYS A 195 -0.28 -16.50 -0.25
CA LYS A 195 0.88 -16.33 -1.15
C LYS A 195 1.23 -14.87 -1.44
N LYS A 196 0.54 -13.92 -0.79
CA LYS A 196 0.80 -12.50 -1.01
C LYS A 196 2.01 -12.06 -0.19
N PHE A 197 3.14 -11.87 -0.87
CA PHE A 197 4.43 -11.55 -0.23
C PHE A 197 4.34 -10.30 0.64
N GLU A 198 3.74 -9.21 0.12
CA GLU A 198 3.65 -7.94 0.83
C GLU A 198 2.91 -8.07 2.16
N TYR A 199 1.86 -8.92 2.23
CA TYR A 199 1.11 -9.10 3.49
C TYR A 199 1.97 -9.79 4.56
N ALA A 200 2.76 -10.79 4.15
CA ALA A 200 3.66 -11.50 5.04
C ALA A 200 4.85 -10.62 5.46
N ALA A 201 5.38 -9.83 4.54
CA ALA A 201 6.50 -8.90 4.78
C ALA A 201 6.11 -7.80 5.78
N ASP A 202 4.99 -7.10 5.54
CA ASP A 202 4.53 -6.04 6.42
C ASP A 202 4.17 -6.56 7.82
N ARG A 203 3.60 -7.78 7.90
CA ARG A 203 3.40 -8.45 9.18
C ARG A 203 4.71 -8.72 9.91
N ALA A 204 5.71 -9.22 9.22
CA ALA A 204 7.01 -9.54 9.82
C ALA A 204 7.74 -8.27 10.26
N GLU A 205 7.62 -7.18 9.51
CA GLU A 205 8.16 -5.87 9.88
C GLU A 205 7.51 -5.32 11.15
N ALA A 206 6.20 -5.50 11.33
CA ALA A 206 5.49 -5.02 12.51
C ALA A 206 6.03 -5.57 13.84
N PHE A 207 6.69 -6.73 13.86
CA PHE A 207 7.35 -7.24 15.06
C PHE A 207 8.51 -6.37 15.52
N LEU A 208 9.17 -5.64 14.61
CA LEU A 208 10.28 -4.75 14.96
C LEU A 208 9.84 -3.61 15.90
N ASP A 209 8.57 -3.28 15.91
CA ASP A 209 7.98 -2.21 16.73
C ASP A 209 7.56 -2.64 18.15
N LEU A 210 7.63 -3.92 18.45
CA LEU A 210 7.25 -4.44 19.76
C LEU A 210 8.39 -4.31 20.79
N THR A 211 8.01 -4.07 22.04
CA THR A 211 8.94 -4.03 23.19
C THR A 211 8.34 -4.82 24.37
N PRO A 212 9.06 -5.84 24.90
CA PRO A 212 10.36 -6.32 24.45
C PRO A 212 10.31 -6.87 23.03
N PHE A 213 11.44 -6.80 22.31
CA PHE A 213 11.51 -7.28 20.92
C PHE A 213 11.37 -8.81 20.88
N PRO A 214 10.34 -9.34 20.19
CA PRO A 214 10.10 -10.78 20.11
C PRO A 214 10.95 -11.40 18.99
N HIS A 215 12.25 -11.54 19.25
CA HIS A 215 13.25 -11.97 18.26
C HIS A 215 12.85 -13.28 17.55
N THR A 216 12.45 -14.30 18.30
CA THR A 216 12.12 -15.63 17.73
C THR A 216 10.91 -15.54 16.79
N GLU A 217 9.87 -14.81 17.17
CA GLU A 217 8.65 -14.60 16.38
C GLU A 217 8.95 -13.77 15.12
N ALA A 218 9.77 -12.74 15.23
CA ALA A 218 10.21 -11.94 14.10
C ALA A 218 10.97 -12.77 13.07
N ILE A 219 11.93 -13.62 13.52
CA ILE A 219 12.69 -14.51 12.64
C ILE A 219 11.76 -15.53 11.95
N ARG A 220 10.84 -16.16 12.70
CA ARG A 220 9.87 -17.09 12.11
C ARG A 220 8.97 -16.42 11.07
N ALA A 221 8.56 -15.17 11.32
CA ALA A 221 7.76 -14.42 10.39
C ALA A 221 8.51 -14.15 9.07
N TRP A 222 9.78 -13.72 9.15
CA TRP A 222 10.61 -13.53 7.96
C TRP A 222 10.96 -14.83 7.23
N GLN A 223 11.14 -15.93 7.94
CA GLN A 223 11.31 -17.26 7.32
C GLN A 223 10.06 -17.69 6.55
N ALA A 224 8.88 -17.44 7.09
CA ALA A 224 7.62 -17.72 6.40
C ALA A 224 7.45 -16.81 5.15
N THR A 225 7.84 -15.53 5.25
CA THR A 225 7.85 -14.59 4.12
C THR A 225 8.80 -15.04 3.02
N LEU A 226 10.02 -15.47 3.39
CA LEU A 226 11.02 -15.99 2.46
C LEU A 226 10.53 -17.25 1.72
N ALA A 227 9.74 -18.09 2.37
CA ALA A 227 9.21 -19.32 1.77
C ALA A 227 8.20 -19.07 0.64
N ILE A 228 7.61 -17.89 0.58
CA ILE A 228 6.64 -17.49 -0.46
C ILE A 228 7.22 -16.45 -1.44
N ALA A 229 8.50 -16.07 -1.29
CA ALA A 229 9.16 -15.13 -2.18
C ALA A 229 9.36 -15.73 -3.57
N GLU A 230 8.81 -15.08 -4.60
CA GLU A 230 8.86 -15.56 -5.99
C GLU A 230 10.05 -14.96 -6.75
N THR A 231 10.39 -13.70 -6.48
CA THR A 231 11.45 -12.98 -7.19
C THR A 231 12.78 -12.96 -6.42
N PRO A 232 13.92 -12.75 -7.09
CA PRO A 232 15.20 -12.52 -6.41
C PRO A 232 15.17 -11.32 -5.47
N ASP A 233 14.47 -10.24 -5.85
CA ASP A 233 14.36 -9.02 -5.06
C ASP A 233 13.57 -9.25 -3.76
N GLU A 234 12.44 -9.96 -3.82
CA GLU A 234 11.70 -10.37 -2.62
C GLU A 234 12.53 -11.24 -1.67
N ARG A 235 13.34 -12.17 -2.23
CA ARG A 235 14.22 -13.00 -1.41
C ARG A 235 15.29 -12.16 -0.71
N ASP A 236 15.93 -11.25 -1.44
CA ASP A 236 16.96 -10.38 -0.90
C ASP A 236 16.40 -9.41 0.14
N TRP A 237 15.20 -8.87 -0.10
CA TRP A 237 14.48 -8.08 0.90
C TRP A 237 14.22 -8.88 2.17
N ALA A 238 13.71 -10.11 2.06
CA ALA A 238 13.46 -10.97 3.22
C ALA A 238 14.75 -11.33 3.97
N TYR A 239 15.88 -11.57 3.27
CA TYR A 239 17.17 -11.77 3.92
C TYR A 239 17.66 -10.53 4.64
N LEU A 240 17.58 -9.36 4.03
CA LEU A 240 17.97 -8.10 4.64
C LEU A 240 17.19 -7.84 5.93
N GLN A 241 15.87 -7.98 5.88
CA GLN A 241 15.01 -7.77 7.03
C GLN A 241 15.22 -8.82 8.13
N THR A 242 15.50 -10.07 7.76
CA THR A 242 15.93 -11.11 8.71
C THR A 242 17.24 -10.72 9.41
N ALA A 243 18.20 -10.18 8.65
CA ALA A 243 19.46 -9.70 9.23
C ALA A 243 19.24 -8.50 10.17
N ILE A 244 18.33 -7.57 9.85
CA ILE A 244 17.93 -6.46 10.73
C ILE A 244 17.30 -7.01 12.03
N ALA A 245 16.45 -8.02 11.94
CA ALA A 245 15.86 -8.66 13.11
C ALA A 245 16.93 -9.35 13.97
N HIS A 246 17.92 -10.04 13.38
CA HIS A 246 19.05 -10.58 14.10
C HIS A 246 19.91 -9.49 14.75
N PHE A 247 20.14 -8.37 14.05
CA PHE A 247 20.87 -7.23 14.59
C PHE A 247 20.16 -6.65 15.83
N LYS A 248 18.85 -6.45 15.73
CA LYS A 248 18.04 -5.97 16.85
C LYS A 248 18.01 -6.95 18.05
N GLY A 249 18.13 -8.24 17.76
CA GLY A 249 18.24 -9.30 18.76
C GLY A 249 19.68 -9.60 19.23
N GLU A 250 20.66 -8.75 18.85
CA GLU A 250 22.08 -8.86 19.22
C GLU A 250 22.74 -10.18 18.77
N GLN A 251 22.21 -10.78 17.69
CA GLN A 251 22.70 -12.04 17.11
C GLN A 251 23.70 -11.80 15.98
N TRP A 252 24.82 -11.12 16.25
CA TRP A 252 25.76 -10.57 15.27
C TRP A 252 26.26 -11.59 14.23
N LYS A 253 26.58 -12.83 14.66
CA LYS A 253 27.01 -13.90 13.75
C LYS A 253 25.93 -14.27 12.73
N HIS A 254 24.66 -14.23 13.14
CA HIS A 254 23.54 -14.53 12.26
C HIS A 254 23.29 -13.38 11.27
N VAL A 255 23.55 -12.13 11.64
CA VAL A 255 23.50 -10.98 10.71
C VAL A 255 24.41 -11.25 9.51
N THR A 256 25.70 -11.50 9.77
CA THR A 256 26.69 -11.70 8.70
C THR A 256 26.36 -12.91 7.82
N SER A 257 25.95 -14.05 8.43
CA SER A 257 25.60 -15.25 7.67
C SER A 257 24.34 -15.06 6.81
N THR A 258 23.37 -14.29 7.28
CA THR A 258 22.13 -13.99 6.53
C THR A 258 22.42 -13.07 5.35
N LEU A 259 23.18 -11.98 5.54
CA LEU A 259 23.54 -11.05 4.48
C LEU A 259 24.38 -11.68 3.35
N LYS A 260 25.12 -12.77 3.62
CA LYS A 260 25.86 -13.52 2.59
C LYS A 260 24.94 -14.26 1.61
N ARG A 261 23.67 -14.44 1.93
CA ARG A 261 22.69 -15.14 1.07
C ARG A 261 22.05 -14.24 0.02
N MET A 262 22.21 -12.93 0.14
CA MET A 262 21.72 -11.95 -0.82
C MET A 262 22.55 -12.02 -2.11
N THR A 263 21.88 -12.00 -3.26
CA THR A 263 22.50 -12.17 -4.57
C THR A 263 22.32 -10.97 -5.50
N GLY A 264 21.31 -10.14 -5.28
CA GLY A 264 21.00 -8.97 -6.10
C GLY A 264 21.72 -7.70 -5.65
N GLU A 265 21.69 -6.68 -6.49
CA GLU A 265 22.36 -5.40 -6.25
C GLU A 265 21.47 -4.37 -5.55
N HIS A 266 20.15 -4.52 -5.67
CA HIS A 266 19.17 -3.50 -5.27
C HIS A 266 19.32 -3.07 -3.79
N HIS A 267 19.53 -4.00 -2.88
CA HIS A 267 19.60 -3.74 -1.44
C HIS A 267 21.02 -3.70 -0.87
N GLN A 268 22.06 -3.72 -1.71
CA GLN A 268 23.46 -3.82 -1.26
C GLN A 268 23.95 -2.61 -0.44
N ALA A 269 23.45 -1.42 -0.73
CA ALA A 269 23.82 -0.22 0.04
C ALA A 269 23.41 -0.36 1.52
N LEU A 270 22.17 -0.77 1.79
CA LEU A 270 21.66 -0.96 3.14
C LEU A 270 22.30 -2.18 3.82
N ALA A 271 22.48 -3.28 3.08
CA ALA A 271 23.22 -4.46 3.56
C ALA A 271 24.66 -4.12 3.95
N GLY A 272 25.33 -3.26 3.19
CA GLY A 272 26.68 -2.77 3.50
C GLY A 272 26.73 -1.90 4.76
N GLN A 273 25.73 -1.05 4.98
CA GLN A 273 25.63 -0.29 6.24
C GLN A 273 25.44 -1.22 7.44
N LEU A 274 24.57 -2.23 7.31
CA LEU A 274 24.32 -3.19 8.37
C LEU A 274 25.54 -4.07 8.67
N ARG A 275 26.34 -4.47 7.64
CA ARG A 275 27.61 -5.19 7.82
C ARG A 275 28.59 -4.38 8.67
N ARG A 276 28.85 -3.11 8.30
CA ARG A 276 29.75 -2.22 9.06
C ARG A 276 29.30 -2.02 10.51
N ALA A 277 28.01 -1.81 10.72
CA ALA A 277 27.45 -1.70 12.07
C ALA A 277 27.62 -2.99 12.89
N THR A 278 27.53 -4.16 12.24
CA THR A 278 27.70 -5.47 12.89
C THR A 278 29.17 -5.72 13.23
N GLU A 279 30.11 -5.39 12.35
CA GLU A 279 31.55 -5.49 12.58
C GLU A 279 31.97 -4.64 13.78
N ALA A 280 31.50 -3.38 13.84
CA ALA A 280 31.76 -2.51 14.99
C ALA A 280 31.28 -3.12 16.32
N LYS A 281 30.13 -3.85 16.31
CA LYS A 281 29.62 -4.51 17.50
C LYS A 281 30.39 -5.79 17.87
N LEU A 282 31.00 -6.45 16.91
CA LEU A 282 31.83 -7.63 17.15
C LEU A 282 33.23 -7.27 17.70
N ASP A 283 33.72 -6.05 17.34
CA ASP A 283 35.03 -5.54 17.76
C ASP A 283 34.97 -4.81 19.13
N GLU A 284 33.74 -4.50 19.64
CA GLU A 284 33.62 -3.94 21.00
C GLU A 284 34.19 -4.92 22.04
N PRO A 285 35.09 -4.48 22.93
CA PRO A 285 35.58 -5.33 24.00
C PRO A 285 34.41 -5.82 24.87
N LYS A 286 34.34 -7.12 25.06
CA LYS A 286 33.32 -7.68 25.97
C LYS A 286 33.57 -7.14 27.39
N PRO A 287 32.50 -6.68 28.09
CA PRO A 287 32.61 -6.18 29.44
C PRO A 287 33.09 -7.21 30.44
#